data_b8a85376daa8f5d9cb106126161c4561
#
_entry.id   b8a85376daa8f5d9cb106126161c4561
#
_cell.length_a   1.000
_cell.length_b   1.000
_cell.length_c   1.000
_cell.angle_alpha   90.00
_cell.angle_beta   90.00
_cell.angle_gamma   90.00
#
_symmetry.space_group_name_H-M   'P 1'
#
loop_
_entity.id
_entity.type
_entity.pdbx_description
1 polymer ?
#
loop_
_entity_poly.entity_id
_entity_poly.type
_entity_poly.pdbx_seq_one_letter_code
_entity_poly.pdbx_strand_id
1 'polypeptide(L)'
;MASSKKAIKISQKHLLGIQDLSINDINVILEESNTFITLNKSKNKKIDILRGKTQINLFFEPSTRTQSSFELAGKRLGADVMSMNITNSAIKKGETLIDTAMTLNAMHPDIIVIRHQDSGACNL
;
A
#
# COMPACT_ATOMS: atom_id res chain seq x y z
N MET A 1 -2.29 -23.40 9.41
CA MET A 1 -1.52 -23.29 8.19
C MET A 1 -2.35 -22.73 7.08
N ALA A 2 -2.03 -21.54 6.71
CA ALA A 2 -2.74 -20.89 5.62
C ALA A 2 -2.25 -21.33 4.25
N SER A 3 -1.25 -22.19 4.20
CA SER A 3 -0.55 -22.59 2.99
C SER A 3 -1.42 -23.26 1.93
N SER A 4 -2.53 -23.89 2.34
CA SER A 4 -3.43 -24.56 1.43
C SER A 4 -4.48 -23.64 0.81
N LYS A 5 -4.58 -22.39 1.26
CA LYS A 5 -5.54 -21.47 0.69
C LYS A 5 -5.15 -21.08 -0.72
N LYS A 6 -6.11 -21.05 -1.61
CA LYS A 6 -5.92 -20.50 -2.95
C LYS A 6 -5.60 -19.01 -2.82
N ALA A 7 -4.76 -18.52 -3.72
CA ALA A 7 -4.50 -17.10 -3.80
C ALA A 7 -5.82 -16.36 -4.06
N ILE A 8 -6.12 -15.37 -3.23
CA ILE A 8 -7.29 -14.54 -3.37
C ILE A 8 -6.93 -13.40 -4.30
N LYS A 9 -7.71 -13.23 -5.35
CA LYS A 9 -7.44 -12.20 -6.37
C LYS A 9 -8.62 -11.28 -6.53
N ILE A 10 -8.32 -10.02 -6.70
CA ILE A 10 -9.28 -9.03 -7.19
C ILE A 10 -9.04 -8.83 -8.68
N SER A 11 -10.01 -8.21 -9.37
CA SER A 11 -9.94 -8.05 -10.83
C SER A 11 -8.91 -7.03 -11.29
N GLN A 12 -8.45 -6.15 -10.41
CA GLN A 12 -7.54 -5.07 -10.74
C GLN A 12 -6.13 -5.34 -10.25
N LYS A 13 -5.15 -5.06 -11.08
CA LYS A 13 -3.73 -5.14 -10.69
C LYS A 13 -3.34 -3.99 -9.77
N HIS A 14 -3.87 -2.80 -10.04
CA HIS A 14 -3.62 -1.60 -9.26
C HIS A 14 -4.92 -1.08 -8.68
N LEU A 15 -4.89 -0.69 -7.42
CA LEU A 15 -6.05 -0.13 -6.74
C LEU A 15 -5.95 1.40 -6.79
N LEU A 16 -6.54 1.99 -7.81
CA LEU A 16 -6.47 3.43 -8.06
C LEU A 16 -7.75 4.18 -7.64
N GLY A 17 -8.82 3.46 -7.35
CA GLY A 17 -10.09 4.03 -6.95
C GLY A 17 -11.13 2.94 -6.82
N ILE A 18 -12.30 3.30 -6.35
CA ILE A 18 -13.40 2.33 -6.15
C ILE A 18 -14.13 2.02 -7.46
N GLN A 19 -14.17 2.98 -8.38
CA GLN A 19 -14.98 2.87 -9.59
C GLN A 19 -14.65 1.67 -10.48
N ASP A 20 -13.41 1.18 -10.42
CA ASP A 20 -12.99 0.03 -11.21
C ASP A 20 -13.11 -1.30 -10.48
N LEU A 21 -13.57 -1.29 -9.23
CA LEU A 21 -13.77 -2.48 -8.45
C LEU A 21 -15.18 -3.02 -8.64
N SER A 22 -15.30 -4.33 -8.83
CA SER A 22 -16.60 -4.99 -8.80
C SER A 22 -17.09 -5.15 -7.37
N ILE A 23 -18.39 -5.43 -7.19
CA ILE A 23 -18.94 -5.75 -5.88
C ILE A 23 -18.22 -6.96 -5.29
N ASN A 24 -17.90 -7.95 -6.13
CA ASN A 24 -17.16 -9.12 -5.69
C ASN A 24 -15.77 -8.75 -5.17
N ASP A 25 -15.05 -7.84 -5.85
CA ASP A 25 -13.75 -7.37 -5.40
C ASP A 25 -13.84 -6.74 -4.01
N ILE A 26 -14.85 -5.89 -3.79
CA ILE A 26 -15.07 -5.23 -2.51
C ILE A 26 -15.36 -6.26 -1.42
N ASN A 27 -16.20 -7.25 -1.72
CA ASN A 27 -16.51 -8.31 -0.76
C ASN A 27 -15.28 -9.13 -0.41
N VAL A 28 -14.44 -9.45 -1.38
CA VAL A 28 -13.18 -10.19 -1.15
C VAL A 28 -12.28 -9.40 -0.20
N ILE A 29 -12.13 -8.11 -0.42
CA ILE A 29 -11.30 -7.26 0.45
C ILE A 29 -11.86 -7.24 1.87
N LEU A 30 -13.16 -7.07 2.02
CA LEU A 30 -13.80 -7.01 3.34
C LEU A 30 -13.71 -8.35 4.07
N GLU A 31 -13.86 -9.47 3.38
CA GLU A 31 -13.70 -10.79 3.99
C GLU A 31 -12.27 -11.03 4.45
N GLU A 32 -11.28 -10.67 3.60
CA GLU A 32 -9.87 -10.80 3.98
C GLU A 32 -9.53 -9.94 5.18
N SER A 33 -10.12 -8.75 5.29
CA SER A 33 -9.86 -7.87 6.42
C SER A 33 -10.29 -8.50 7.75
N ASN A 34 -11.34 -9.32 7.75
CA ASN A 34 -11.77 -10.04 8.96
C ASN A 34 -10.71 -11.03 9.43
N THR A 35 -10.04 -11.71 8.50
CA THR A 35 -8.93 -12.60 8.82
C THR A 35 -7.81 -11.84 9.52
N PHE A 36 -7.48 -10.65 9.03
CA PHE A 36 -6.42 -9.83 9.62
C PHE A 36 -6.82 -9.21 10.95
N ILE A 37 -8.09 -8.93 11.18
CA ILE A 37 -8.59 -8.50 12.50
C ILE A 37 -8.27 -9.58 13.53
N THR A 38 -8.54 -10.83 13.21
CA THR A 38 -8.22 -11.96 14.10
C THR A 38 -6.72 -12.09 14.32
N LEU A 39 -5.93 -12.00 13.25
CA LEU A 39 -4.47 -12.06 13.34
C LEU A 39 -3.91 -10.96 14.24
N ASN A 40 -4.46 -9.75 14.14
CA ASN A 40 -4.01 -8.61 14.93
C ASN A 40 -4.25 -8.76 16.43
N LYS A 41 -5.16 -9.66 16.82
CA LYS A 41 -5.45 -9.97 18.23
C LYS A 41 -4.64 -11.15 18.75
N SER A 42 -3.90 -11.84 17.90
CA SER A 42 -3.11 -13.01 18.29
C SER A 42 -1.79 -12.59 18.91
N LYS A 43 -1.11 -13.55 19.55
CA LYS A 43 0.21 -13.34 20.13
C LYS A 43 1.25 -12.99 19.09
N ASN A 44 1.28 -13.74 17.99
CA ASN A 44 2.18 -13.49 16.88
C ASN A 44 1.37 -12.87 15.74
N LYS A 45 1.62 -11.59 15.53
CA LYS A 45 0.89 -10.81 14.52
C LYS A 45 1.58 -10.79 13.17
N LYS A 46 2.71 -11.45 13.04
CA LYS A 46 3.52 -11.41 11.83
C LYS A 46 3.34 -12.68 11.00
N ILE A 47 3.17 -12.50 9.70
CA ILE A 47 3.16 -13.57 8.71
C ILE A 47 4.07 -13.18 7.56
N ASP A 48 4.54 -14.15 6.77
CA ASP A 48 5.59 -13.94 5.77
C ASP A 48 5.09 -13.90 4.33
N ILE A 49 3.85 -13.49 4.10
CA ILE A 49 3.26 -13.44 2.75
C ILE A 49 4.06 -12.53 1.82
N LEU A 50 4.56 -11.42 2.33
CA LEU A 50 5.31 -10.43 1.54
C LEU A 50 6.80 -10.46 1.82
N ARG A 51 7.31 -11.57 2.32
CA ARG A 51 8.74 -11.70 2.58
C ARG A 51 9.53 -11.50 1.29
N GLY A 52 10.57 -10.66 1.36
CA GLY A 52 11.38 -10.32 0.20
C GLY A 52 10.78 -9.25 -0.70
N LYS A 53 9.59 -8.75 -0.38
CA LYS A 53 8.95 -7.66 -1.13
C LYS A 53 9.25 -6.31 -0.49
N THR A 54 9.27 -5.28 -1.30
CA THR A 54 9.50 -3.91 -0.85
C THR A 54 8.23 -3.09 -1.03
N GLN A 55 7.80 -2.43 0.04
CA GLN A 55 6.67 -1.52 0.05
C GLN A 55 7.15 -0.11 0.33
N ILE A 56 6.77 0.84 -0.52
CA ILE A 56 7.07 2.25 -0.30
C ILE A 56 5.76 3.00 -0.09
N ASN A 57 5.66 3.69 1.05
CA ASN A 57 4.53 4.57 1.35
C ASN A 57 4.95 6.00 1.03
N LEU A 58 4.30 6.60 0.06
CA LEU A 58 4.64 7.93 -0.44
C LEU A 58 3.51 8.90 -0.15
N PHE A 59 3.70 9.77 0.82
CA PHE A 59 2.66 10.68 1.29
C PHE A 59 3.04 12.13 0.99
N PHE A 60 2.21 12.79 0.20
CA PHE A 60 2.35 14.21 -0.17
C PHE A 60 1.56 15.14 0.72
N GLU A 61 0.77 14.57 1.64
CA GLU A 61 0.05 15.34 2.65
C GLU A 61 0.10 14.61 3.97
N PRO A 62 0.02 15.33 5.10
CA PRO A 62 0.04 14.68 6.41
C PRO A 62 -1.17 13.77 6.61
N SER A 63 -0.94 12.53 6.98
CA SER A 63 -1.99 11.60 7.36
C SER A 63 -1.38 10.50 8.22
N THR A 64 -1.08 10.84 9.46
CA THR A 64 -0.39 9.95 10.39
C THR A 64 -1.10 8.62 10.56
N ARG A 65 -2.43 8.65 10.72
CA ARG A 65 -3.21 7.42 10.91
C ARG A 65 -3.11 6.50 9.70
N THR A 66 -3.33 7.03 8.50
CA THR A 66 -3.30 6.24 7.27
C THR A 66 -1.89 5.72 7.00
N GLN A 67 -0.88 6.57 7.12
CA GLN A 67 0.51 6.17 6.91
C GLN A 67 0.92 5.07 7.88
N SER A 68 0.60 5.22 9.15
CA SER A 68 0.93 4.24 10.18
C SER A 68 0.23 2.90 9.93
N SER A 69 -1.02 2.94 9.47
CA SER A 69 -1.77 1.72 9.16
C SER A 69 -1.10 0.93 8.03
N PHE A 70 -0.72 1.58 6.95
CA PHE A 70 -0.06 0.90 5.84
C PHE A 70 1.35 0.44 6.20
N GLU A 71 2.08 1.23 6.96
CA GLU A 71 3.42 0.84 7.42
C GLU A 71 3.34 -0.42 8.28
N LEU A 72 2.44 -0.43 9.25
CA LEU A 72 2.28 -1.56 10.14
C LEU A 72 1.80 -2.81 9.39
N ALA A 73 0.84 -2.64 8.48
CA ALA A 73 0.33 -3.74 7.68
C ALA A 73 1.45 -4.40 6.86
N GLY A 74 2.26 -3.61 6.17
CA GLY A 74 3.36 -4.14 5.38
C GLY A 74 4.38 -4.91 6.23
N LYS A 75 4.74 -4.36 7.37
CA LYS A 75 5.68 -5.00 8.29
C LYS A 75 5.14 -6.31 8.85
N ARG A 76 3.85 -6.35 9.20
CA ARG A 76 3.22 -7.57 9.70
C ARG A 76 3.12 -8.66 8.63
N LEU A 77 3.06 -8.28 7.36
CA LEU A 77 3.06 -9.22 6.25
C LEU A 77 4.47 -9.66 5.82
N GLY A 78 5.49 -9.14 6.46
CA GLY A 78 6.88 -9.51 6.21
C GLY A 78 7.61 -8.66 5.18
N ALA A 79 6.99 -7.62 4.66
CA ALA A 79 7.62 -6.73 3.68
C ALA A 79 8.68 -5.82 4.33
N ASP A 80 9.65 -5.42 3.52
CA ASP A 80 10.49 -4.27 3.87
C ASP A 80 9.70 -3.00 3.54
N VAL A 81 9.50 -2.15 4.53
CA VAL A 81 8.65 -0.97 4.40
C VAL A 81 9.46 0.29 4.59
N MET A 82 9.32 1.21 3.65
CA MET A 82 9.89 2.55 3.74
C MET A 82 8.77 3.57 3.56
N SER A 83 8.66 4.53 4.50
CA SER A 83 7.68 5.59 4.41
C SER A 83 8.38 6.91 4.14
N MET A 84 7.86 7.66 3.17
CA MET A 84 8.41 8.96 2.78
C MET A 84 7.32 10.02 2.83
N ASN A 85 7.64 11.14 3.45
CA ASN A 85 6.77 12.32 3.44
C ASN A 85 7.41 13.36 2.53
N ILE A 86 6.68 13.75 1.49
CA ILE A 86 7.14 14.76 0.55
C ILE A 86 6.51 16.10 0.93
N THR A 87 7.35 17.07 1.22
CA THR A 87 6.89 18.41 1.61
C THR A 87 6.66 19.27 0.39
N ASN A 88 5.87 20.35 0.58
CA ASN A 88 5.65 21.32 -0.49
C ASN A 88 6.95 21.96 -0.97
N SER A 89 7.98 22.00 -0.14
CA SER A 89 9.26 22.57 -0.54
C SER A 89 9.98 21.75 -1.61
N ALA A 90 9.83 20.43 -1.59
CA ALA A 90 10.38 19.57 -2.65
C ALA A 90 9.68 19.84 -3.98
N ILE A 91 8.36 20.04 -3.96
CA ILE A 91 7.58 20.37 -5.15
C ILE A 91 8.02 21.74 -5.69
N LYS A 92 8.23 22.71 -4.81
CA LYS A 92 8.68 24.06 -5.18
C LYS A 92 10.06 24.08 -5.85
N LYS A 93 10.88 23.08 -5.62
CA LYS A 93 12.19 22.94 -6.26
C LYS A 93 12.10 22.31 -7.66
N GLY A 94 10.90 22.18 -8.22
CA GLY A 94 10.70 21.66 -9.56
C GLY A 94 10.57 20.15 -9.65
N GLU A 95 10.55 19.46 -8.53
CA GLU A 95 10.33 18.02 -8.53
C GLU A 95 8.85 17.74 -8.73
N THR A 96 8.51 16.98 -9.77
CA THR A 96 7.13 16.60 -10.07
C THR A 96 6.81 15.24 -9.44
N LEU A 97 5.50 14.93 -9.34
CA LEU A 97 5.06 13.59 -8.91
C LEU A 97 5.63 12.51 -9.84
N ILE A 98 5.67 12.79 -11.14
CA ILE A 98 6.20 11.84 -12.12
C ILE A 98 7.70 11.63 -11.89
N ASP A 99 8.47 12.68 -11.67
CA ASP A 99 9.91 12.58 -11.38
C ASP A 99 10.16 11.76 -10.12
N THR A 100 9.41 12.03 -9.07
CA THR A 100 9.50 11.27 -7.82
C THR A 100 9.17 9.81 -8.06
N ALA A 101 8.09 9.52 -8.79
CA ALA A 101 7.70 8.16 -9.10
C ALA A 101 8.76 7.42 -9.90
N MET A 102 9.39 8.06 -10.87
CA MET A 102 10.46 7.47 -11.65
C MET A 102 11.70 7.17 -10.80
N THR A 103 12.05 8.07 -9.91
CA THR A 103 13.16 7.84 -8.98
C THR A 103 12.90 6.64 -8.07
N LEU A 104 11.68 6.54 -7.54
CA LEU A 104 11.30 5.41 -6.69
C LEU A 104 11.23 4.12 -7.48
N ASN A 105 10.78 4.17 -8.72
CA ASN A 105 10.72 2.98 -9.57
C ASN A 105 12.10 2.38 -9.80
N ALA A 106 13.15 3.21 -9.81
CA ALA A 106 14.52 2.72 -9.91
C ALA A 106 14.95 1.88 -8.71
N MET A 107 14.25 1.98 -7.57
CA MET A 107 14.48 1.15 -6.38
C MET A 107 13.78 -0.20 -6.47
N HIS A 108 13.02 -0.45 -7.54
CA HIS A 108 12.28 -1.68 -7.79
C HIS A 108 11.31 -2.06 -6.65
N PRO A 109 10.42 -1.14 -6.22
CA PRO A 109 9.42 -1.51 -5.23
C PRO A 109 8.39 -2.46 -5.83
N ASP A 110 7.87 -3.35 -5.01
CA ASP A 110 6.78 -4.25 -5.41
C ASP A 110 5.42 -3.60 -5.18
N ILE A 111 5.33 -2.76 -4.16
CA ILE A 111 4.08 -2.08 -3.77
C ILE A 111 4.38 -0.61 -3.51
N ILE A 112 3.57 0.27 -4.06
CA ILE A 112 3.61 1.70 -3.74
C ILE A 112 2.24 2.12 -3.22
N VAL A 113 2.23 2.77 -2.06
CA VAL A 113 1.03 3.37 -1.48
C VAL A 113 1.20 4.88 -1.55
N ILE A 114 0.30 5.54 -2.28
CA ILE A 114 0.40 6.99 -2.52
C ILE A 114 -0.81 7.70 -1.92
N ARG A 115 -0.56 8.77 -1.19
CA ARG A 115 -1.58 9.73 -0.80
C ARG A 115 -1.17 11.11 -1.27
N HIS A 116 -2.01 11.73 -2.08
CA HIS A 116 -1.77 13.03 -2.68
C HIS A 116 -3.03 13.87 -2.59
N GLN A 117 -2.86 15.19 -2.36
CA GLN A 117 -4.01 16.09 -2.24
C GLN A 117 -4.72 16.35 -3.59
N ASP A 118 -4.03 16.16 -4.71
CA ASP A 118 -4.60 16.43 -6.02
C ASP A 118 -5.37 15.22 -6.56
N SER A 119 -6.57 15.48 -7.04
CA SER A 119 -7.39 14.47 -7.68
C SER A 119 -6.69 13.94 -8.94
N GLY A 120 -6.71 12.63 -9.11
CA GLY A 120 -6.14 11.99 -10.29
C GLY A 120 -4.63 11.79 -10.25
N ALA A 121 -3.93 12.20 -9.17
CA ALA A 121 -2.48 12.03 -9.07
C ALA A 121 -2.04 10.57 -9.22
N CYS A 122 -2.81 9.64 -8.70
CA CYS A 122 -2.48 8.21 -8.77
C CYS A 122 -2.63 7.60 -10.15
N ASN A 123 -3.26 8.32 -11.09
CA ASN A 123 -3.45 7.85 -12.45
C ASN A 123 -2.35 8.32 -13.42
N LEU A 124 -1.40 9.08 -12.93
CA LEU A 124 -0.29 9.58 -13.76
C LEU A 124 0.74 8.51 -14.12
#